data_f99267843f7919318f52e25b1cff2b36
#
_entry.id   f99267843f7919318f52e25b1cff2b36
#
_cell.length_a   1.000
_cell.length_b   1.000
_cell.length_c   1.000
_cell.angle_alpha   90.00
_cell.angle_beta   90.00
_cell.angle_gamma   90.00
#
_symmetry.space_group_name_H-M   'P 1'
#
loop_
_entity.id
_entity.type
_entity.pdbx_description
1 polymer ?
#
loop_
_entity_poly.entity_id
_entity_poly.type
_entity_poly.pdbx_seq_one_letter_code
_entity_poly.pdbx_strand_id
1 'polypeptide(L)'
;VSDVAYEAGMAAFRESIAKAKQDNEGKTWRAGGRASKKYPHKEDESWWMAEGPSLVHAWYNWRKTNPNLEIWHTEQGVPAIEIGVTVRLPGDVLMKSVIDRVFVDKVSGRTMIVDLKTGQPPKSGLQLAVYRTALLEQFGEAPTYGAYWMARSGTLDTVHDLREYPEKMIERWLRDVKRAIEARIFVPNMTNLCATCGVLQHCYAYGNEKYRPDFEDDLVEGTN
;
A
#
# COMPACT_ATOMS: atom_id res chain seq x y z
N VAL A 1 -18.38 11.98 -12.84
CA VAL A 1 -17.56 12.78 -11.92
C VAL A 1 -17.73 14.22 -12.29
N SER A 2 -18.16 15.08 -11.37
CA SER A 2 -18.45 16.50 -11.60
C SER A 2 -17.19 17.36 -11.42
N ASP A 3 -17.20 18.57 -11.98
CA ASP A 3 -16.13 19.55 -11.76
C ASP A 3 -15.98 19.90 -10.27
N VAL A 4 -17.07 19.85 -9.50
CA VAL A 4 -17.06 19.99 -8.03
C VAL A 4 -16.16 18.92 -7.37
N ALA A 5 -16.18 17.69 -7.86
CA ALA A 5 -15.31 16.62 -7.33
C ALA A 5 -13.83 16.85 -7.65
N TYR A 6 -13.53 17.44 -8.79
CA TYR A 6 -12.17 17.85 -9.15
C TYR A 6 -11.66 18.97 -8.22
N GLU A 7 -12.47 20.00 -8.02
CA GLU A 7 -12.12 21.13 -7.13
C GLU A 7 -11.94 20.67 -5.69
N ALA A 8 -12.79 19.76 -5.20
CA ALA A 8 -12.63 19.15 -3.88
C ALA A 8 -11.32 18.36 -3.76
N GLY A 9 -10.94 17.60 -4.79
CA GLY A 9 -9.67 16.89 -4.85
C GLY A 9 -8.47 17.84 -4.83
N MET A 10 -8.54 18.94 -5.56
CA MET A 10 -7.50 19.97 -5.57
C MET A 10 -7.39 20.69 -4.22
N ALA A 11 -8.52 20.94 -3.55
CA ALA A 11 -8.52 21.53 -2.22
C ALA A 11 -7.86 20.60 -1.20
N ALA A 12 -8.23 19.32 -1.18
CA ALA A 12 -7.64 18.30 -0.30
C ALA A 12 -6.13 18.13 -0.56
N PHE A 13 -5.70 18.18 -1.82
CA PHE A 13 -4.28 18.15 -2.17
C PHE A 13 -3.53 19.33 -1.56
N ARG A 14 -4.04 20.57 -1.72
CA ARG A 14 -3.41 21.78 -1.15
C ARG A 14 -3.33 21.71 0.39
N GLU A 15 -4.40 21.23 1.03
CA GLU A 15 -4.44 21.04 2.49
C GLU A 15 -3.39 20.03 2.93
N SER A 16 -3.23 18.91 2.22
CA SER A 16 -2.21 17.89 2.52
C SER A 16 -0.79 18.45 2.44
N ILE A 17 -0.50 19.29 1.43
CA ILE A 17 0.79 19.97 1.31
C ILE A 17 1.01 20.95 2.47
N ALA A 18 0.00 21.76 2.82
CA ALA A 18 0.07 22.68 3.94
C ALA A 18 0.33 21.96 5.26
N LYS A 19 -0.37 20.84 5.48
CA LYS A 19 -0.16 19.97 6.66
C LYS A 19 1.25 19.39 6.69
N ALA A 20 1.74 18.82 5.59
CA ALA A 20 3.10 18.29 5.52
C ALA A 20 4.17 19.35 5.84
N LYS A 21 3.96 20.58 5.39
CA LYS A 21 4.83 21.72 5.73
C LYS A 21 4.80 22.05 7.22
N GLN A 22 3.61 22.07 7.81
CA GLN A 22 3.43 22.31 9.25
C GLN A 22 4.07 21.19 10.09
N ASP A 23 3.80 19.93 9.76
CA ASP A 23 4.30 18.74 10.47
C ASP A 23 5.84 18.65 10.44
N ASN A 24 6.48 19.26 9.46
CA ASN A 24 7.95 19.33 9.35
C ASN A 24 8.55 20.63 9.89
N GLU A 25 7.80 21.46 10.61
CA GLU A 25 8.29 22.70 11.24
C GLU A 25 9.02 23.63 10.26
N GLY A 26 8.59 23.70 9.02
CA GLY A 26 9.20 24.51 7.96
C GLY A 26 10.53 23.99 7.41
N LYS A 27 10.99 22.81 7.83
CA LYS A 27 12.15 22.15 7.22
C LYS A 27 11.79 21.60 5.85
N THR A 28 12.79 21.46 4.98
CA THR A 28 12.60 20.79 3.69
C THR A 28 12.16 19.36 3.93
N TRP A 29 11.00 19.00 3.45
CA TRP A 29 10.47 17.65 3.49
C TRP A 29 10.40 17.03 2.08
N ARG A 30 10.29 15.71 2.03
CA ARG A 30 10.24 14.94 0.82
C ARG A 30 9.41 13.68 1.03
N ALA A 31 8.46 13.44 0.13
CA ALA A 31 7.51 12.33 0.26
C ALA A 31 8.07 10.98 -0.24
N GLY A 32 9.24 10.94 -0.82
CA GLY A 32 9.86 9.71 -1.27
C GLY A 32 11.21 9.95 -1.93
N GLY A 33 11.98 8.90 -2.08
CA GLY A 33 13.23 8.88 -2.81
C GLY A 33 14.27 9.92 -2.37
N ARG A 34 15.52 9.70 -2.76
CA ARG A 34 16.59 10.70 -2.54
C ARG A 34 16.64 11.70 -3.69
N ALA A 35 16.95 12.95 -3.38
CA ALA A 35 17.46 13.88 -4.37
C ALA A 35 18.70 13.29 -5.04
N SER A 36 18.85 13.53 -6.32
CA SER A 36 20.06 13.21 -7.06
C SER A 36 20.55 14.46 -7.77
N LYS A 37 21.81 14.45 -8.26
CA LYS A 37 22.33 15.56 -9.08
C LYS A 37 21.43 15.86 -10.28
N LYS A 38 20.80 14.83 -10.85
CA LYS A 38 19.88 14.98 -12.00
C LYS A 38 18.49 15.47 -11.58
N TYR A 39 18.03 15.11 -10.37
CA TYR A 39 16.70 15.45 -9.86
C TYR A 39 16.81 15.97 -8.41
N PRO A 40 17.35 17.19 -8.21
CA PRO A 40 17.59 17.74 -6.88
C PRO A 40 16.31 18.01 -6.08
N HIS A 41 15.21 18.30 -6.77
CA HIS A 41 13.90 18.63 -6.19
C HIS A 41 12.90 17.47 -6.26
N LYS A 42 13.36 16.23 -6.54
CA LYS A 42 12.46 15.09 -6.65
C LYS A 42 11.62 14.91 -5.38
N GLU A 43 10.30 15.04 -5.53
CA GLU A 43 9.29 14.83 -4.48
C GLU A 43 9.45 15.71 -3.22
N ASP A 44 10.09 16.87 -3.34
CA ASP A 44 10.04 17.95 -2.35
C ASP A 44 8.77 18.83 -2.55
N GLU A 45 8.57 19.85 -1.70
CA GLU A 45 7.41 20.74 -1.78
C GLU A 45 7.25 21.35 -3.17
N SER A 46 8.33 21.85 -3.77
CA SER A 46 8.28 22.50 -5.08
C SER A 46 7.87 21.53 -6.19
N TRP A 47 8.36 20.31 -6.13
CA TRP A 47 7.98 19.24 -7.05
C TRP A 47 6.51 18.88 -6.91
N TRP A 48 6.02 18.72 -5.68
CA TRP A 48 4.61 18.40 -5.46
C TRP A 48 3.67 19.50 -5.89
N MET A 49 4.04 20.77 -5.66
CA MET A 49 3.26 21.91 -6.13
C MET A 49 3.18 21.99 -7.66
N ALA A 50 4.23 21.56 -8.35
CA ALA A 50 4.27 21.53 -9.81
C ALA A 50 3.54 20.31 -10.40
N GLU A 51 3.81 19.12 -9.88
CA GLU A 51 3.36 17.85 -10.46
C GLU A 51 2.05 17.32 -9.85
N GLY A 52 1.77 17.64 -8.59
CA GLY A 52 0.59 17.13 -7.87
C GLY A 52 -0.73 17.39 -8.56
N PRO A 53 -0.98 18.62 -9.08
CA PRO A 53 -2.21 18.90 -9.82
C PRO A 53 -2.47 17.96 -10.99
N SER A 54 -1.40 17.58 -11.71
CA SER A 54 -1.51 16.65 -12.84
C SER A 54 -1.95 15.24 -12.39
N LEU A 55 -1.50 14.80 -11.22
CA LEU A 55 -1.89 13.51 -10.65
C LEU A 55 -3.36 13.49 -10.22
N VAL A 56 -3.85 14.59 -9.62
CA VAL A 56 -5.28 14.74 -9.28
C VAL A 56 -6.11 14.76 -10.56
N HIS A 57 -5.66 15.48 -11.58
CA HIS A 57 -6.34 15.54 -12.88
C HIS A 57 -6.38 14.18 -13.59
N ALA A 58 -5.28 13.42 -13.51
CA ALA A 58 -5.22 12.06 -14.05
C ALA A 58 -6.27 11.13 -13.40
N TRP A 59 -6.42 11.18 -12.07
CA TRP A 59 -7.45 10.43 -11.36
C TRP A 59 -8.86 10.84 -11.78
N TYR A 60 -9.13 12.14 -11.83
CA TYR A 60 -10.41 12.68 -12.28
C TYR A 60 -10.78 12.19 -13.68
N ASN A 61 -9.84 12.30 -14.64
CA ASN A 61 -10.06 11.84 -16.01
C ASN A 61 -10.30 10.32 -16.09
N TRP A 62 -9.50 9.54 -15.37
CA TRP A 62 -9.67 8.10 -15.31
C TRP A 62 -11.06 7.74 -14.76
N ARG A 63 -11.50 8.39 -13.70
CA ARG A 63 -12.86 8.20 -13.16
C ARG A 63 -13.95 8.58 -14.16
N LYS A 64 -13.76 9.65 -14.91
CA LYS A 64 -14.71 10.12 -15.95
C LYS A 64 -14.82 9.14 -17.11
N THR A 65 -13.70 8.53 -17.51
CA THR A 65 -13.66 7.55 -18.61
C THR A 65 -14.05 6.13 -18.21
N ASN A 66 -14.21 5.87 -16.90
CA ASN A 66 -14.64 4.58 -16.37
C ASN A 66 -15.94 4.70 -15.53
N PRO A 67 -17.06 5.17 -16.12
CA PRO A 67 -18.29 5.45 -15.39
C PRO A 67 -18.98 4.18 -14.87
N ASN A 68 -18.65 3.01 -15.42
CA ASN A 68 -19.20 1.72 -14.98
C ASN A 68 -18.61 1.25 -13.65
N LEU A 69 -17.46 1.76 -13.26
CA LEU A 69 -16.85 1.43 -11.97
C LEU A 69 -17.42 2.37 -10.91
N GLU A 70 -18.34 1.89 -10.08
CA GLU A 70 -18.85 2.62 -8.92
C GLU A 70 -18.15 2.17 -7.64
N ILE A 71 -18.08 3.07 -6.65
CA ILE A 71 -17.58 2.69 -5.32
C ILE A 71 -18.51 1.63 -4.74
N TRP A 72 -17.93 0.51 -4.32
CA TRP A 72 -18.65 -0.49 -3.55
C TRP A 72 -18.99 0.06 -2.16
N HIS A 73 -20.13 -0.32 -1.63
CA HIS A 73 -20.56 0.05 -0.29
C HIS A 73 -20.80 -1.20 0.54
N THR A 74 -20.46 -1.14 1.82
CA THR A 74 -20.83 -2.20 2.77
C THR A 74 -22.35 -2.29 2.91
N GLU A 75 -22.85 -3.34 3.54
CA GLU A 75 -24.29 -3.47 3.88
C GLU A 75 -24.82 -2.30 4.72
N GLN A 76 -23.95 -1.66 5.52
CA GLN A 76 -24.28 -0.48 6.30
C GLN A 76 -24.20 0.83 5.51
N GLY A 77 -23.94 0.75 4.20
CA GLY A 77 -23.84 1.91 3.30
C GLY A 77 -22.52 2.69 3.40
N VAL A 78 -21.49 2.13 4.05
CA VAL A 78 -20.16 2.77 4.12
C VAL A 78 -19.44 2.60 2.78
N PRO A 79 -19.00 3.71 2.14
CA PRO A 79 -18.27 3.63 0.88
C PRO A 79 -16.86 3.03 1.10
N ALA A 80 -16.44 2.14 0.22
CA ALA A 80 -15.11 1.54 0.26
C ALA A 80 -14.04 2.49 -0.32
N ILE A 81 -13.81 3.57 0.40
CA ILE A 81 -12.79 4.60 0.16
C ILE A 81 -11.94 4.69 1.42
N GLU A 82 -10.66 4.36 1.36
CA GLU A 82 -9.77 4.27 2.53
C GLU A 82 -10.43 3.43 3.65
N ILE A 83 -11.06 2.32 3.26
CA ILE A 83 -11.81 1.51 4.21
C ILE A 83 -10.87 0.75 5.13
N GLY A 84 -10.98 1.04 6.42
CA GLY A 84 -10.26 0.33 7.47
C GLY A 84 -10.89 -1.04 7.73
N VAL A 85 -10.06 -2.08 7.69
CA VAL A 85 -10.45 -3.47 7.96
C VAL A 85 -9.59 -4.02 9.09
N THR A 86 -10.22 -4.62 10.09
CA THR A 86 -9.51 -5.30 11.20
C THR A 86 -10.15 -6.66 11.43
N VAL A 87 -9.42 -7.69 11.11
CA VAL A 87 -9.90 -9.07 11.20
C VAL A 87 -8.93 -9.95 11.98
N ARG A 88 -9.46 -11.00 12.59
CA ARG A 88 -8.68 -12.03 13.28
C ARG A 88 -8.77 -13.32 12.48
N LEU A 89 -7.66 -13.66 11.83
CA LEU A 89 -7.54 -14.87 11.03
C LEU A 89 -7.17 -16.11 11.89
N PRO A 90 -7.32 -17.33 11.34
CA PRO A 90 -6.91 -18.56 11.99
C PRO A 90 -5.46 -18.52 12.47
N GLY A 91 -5.20 -19.04 13.67
CA GLY A 91 -3.89 -18.97 14.33
C GLY A 91 -3.65 -17.65 15.06
N ASP A 92 -4.74 -16.95 15.41
CA ASP A 92 -4.72 -15.71 16.20
C ASP A 92 -3.95 -14.56 15.52
N VAL A 93 -3.97 -14.52 14.20
CA VAL A 93 -3.36 -13.44 13.42
C VAL A 93 -4.28 -12.25 13.38
N LEU A 94 -3.92 -11.15 14.05
CA LEU A 94 -4.62 -9.87 13.93
C LEU A 94 -4.11 -9.15 12.69
N MET A 95 -4.95 -9.01 11.67
CA MET A 95 -4.65 -8.27 10.46
C MET A 95 -5.40 -6.93 10.46
N LYS A 96 -4.65 -5.85 10.26
CA LYS A 96 -5.20 -4.50 10.06
C LYS A 96 -4.78 -4.02 8.67
N SER A 97 -5.74 -3.55 7.90
CA SER A 97 -5.53 -3.04 6.54
C SER A 97 -6.34 -1.77 6.33
N VAL A 98 -5.83 -0.88 5.49
CA VAL A 98 -6.60 0.21 4.89
C VAL A 98 -6.58 -0.03 3.39
N ILE A 99 -7.75 -0.14 2.79
CA ILE A 99 -7.91 -0.46 1.37
C ILE A 99 -8.32 0.80 0.65
N ASP A 100 -7.52 1.25 -0.31
CA ASP A 100 -7.71 2.55 -0.95
C ASP A 100 -9.07 2.65 -1.61
N ARG A 101 -9.42 1.68 -2.49
CA ARG A 101 -10.71 1.65 -3.19
C ARG A 101 -11.18 0.22 -3.45
N VAL A 102 -12.47 0.01 -3.30
CA VAL A 102 -13.15 -1.15 -3.90
C VAL A 102 -14.23 -0.63 -4.82
N PHE A 103 -14.24 -1.11 -6.05
CA PHE A 103 -15.24 -0.79 -7.04
C PHE A 103 -16.15 -1.98 -7.32
N VAL A 104 -17.38 -1.70 -7.71
CA VAL A 104 -18.27 -2.63 -8.41
C VAL A 104 -18.38 -2.19 -9.86
N ASP A 105 -18.13 -3.11 -10.77
CA ASP A 105 -18.41 -2.92 -12.19
C ASP A 105 -19.90 -3.19 -12.44
N LYS A 106 -20.66 -2.16 -12.76
CA LYS A 106 -22.12 -2.24 -12.99
C LYS A 106 -22.51 -3.16 -14.15
N VAL A 107 -21.62 -3.41 -15.10
CA VAL A 107 -21.90 -4.26 -16.25
C VAL A 107 -21.82 -5.73 -15.87
N SER A 108 -20.79 -6.12 -15.14
CA SER A 108 -20.55 -7.51 -14.74
C SER A 108 -21.05 -7.85 -13.34
N GLY A 109 -21.35 -6.85 -12.50
CA GLY A 109 -21.67 -7.02 -11.09
C GLY A 109 -20.47 -7.44 -10.21
N ARG A 110 -19.27 -7.51 -10.79
CA ARG A 110 -18.07 -7.97 -10.08
C ARG A 110 -17.39 -6.84 -9.33
N THR A 111 -16.83 -7.18 -8.20
CA THR A 111 -16.02 -6.24 -7.42
C THR A 111 -14.54 -6.33 -7.79
N MET A 112 -13.85 -5.19 -7.68
CA MET A 112 -12.43 -5.04 -7.97
C MET A 112 -11.76 -4.14 -6.93
N ILE A 113 -10.64 -4.60 -6.39
CA ILE A 113 -9.78 -3.77 -5.53
C ILE A 113 -8.87 -2.92 -6.43
N VAL A 114 -8.81 -1.62 -6.14
CA VAL A 114 -7.87 -0.71 -6.79
C VAL A 114 -7.05 -0.01 -5.71
N ASP A 115 -5.74 -0.24 -5.75
CA ASP A 115 -4.78 0.38 -4.85
C ASP A 115 -3.99 1.46 -5.61
N LEU A 116 -3.88 2.65 -5.03
CA LEU A 116 -3.30 3.83 -5.69
C LEU A 116 -1.79 3.90 -5.44
N LYS A 117 -1.02 4.00 -6.51
CA LYS A 117 0.45 4.05 -6.45
C LYS A 117 1.02 5.28 -7.16
N THR A 118 1.90 5.99 -6.47
CA THR A 118 2.69 7.11 -7.05
C THR A 118 4.09 6.67 -7.50
N GLY A 119 4.53 5.48 -7.08
CA GLY A 119 5.84 4.88 -7.38
C GLY A 119 5.82 3.92 -8.57
N GLN A 120 6.69 2.91 -8.51
CA GLN A 120 6.70 1.80 -9.48
C GLN A 120 5.59 0.80 -9.17
N PRO A 121 5.00 0.15 -10.19
CA PRO A 121 3.99 -0.87 -9.97
C PRO A 121 4.58 -2.07 -9.22
N PRO A 122 3.86 -2.61 -8.22
CA PRO A 122 4.23 -3.89 -7.62
C PRO A 122 4.23 -5.01 -8.66
N LYS A 123 5.17 -5.94 -8.52
CA LYS A 123 5.33 -7.05 -9.49
C LYS A 123 4.29 -8.17 -9.32
N SER A 124 3.51 -8.16 -8.26
CA SER A 124 2.53 -9.21 -7.95
C SER A 124 1.25 -8.64 -7.34
N GLY A 125 0.16 -9.40 -7.45
CA GLY A 125 -1.12 -9.09 -6.80
C GLY A 125 -1.20 -9.47 -5.32
N LEU A 126 -0.11 -9.84 -4.66
CA LEU A 126 -0.13 -10.35 -3.29
C LEU A 126 -0.76 -9.37 -2.29
N GLN A 127 -0.44 -8.07 -2.38
CA GLN A 127 -1.06 -7.05 -1.53
C GLN A 127 -2.58 -7.01 -1.73
N LEU A 128 -3.03 -7.07 -2.97
CA LEU A 128 -4.46 -7.07 -3.32
C LEU A 128 -5.15 -8.35 -2.84
N ALA A 129 -4.45 -9.49 -2.88
CA ALA A 129 -4.96 -10.75 -2.35
C ALA A 129 -5.09 -10.73 -0.82
N VAL A 130 -4.17 -10.09 -0.10
CA VAL A 130 -4.30 -9.85 1.35
C VAL A 130 -5.52 -8.96 1.63
N TYR A 131 -5.76 -7.92 0.85
CA TYR A 131 -6.95 -7.07 0.97
C TYR A 131 -8.24 -7.86 0.68
N ARG A 132 -8.24 -8.73 -0.34
CA ARG A 132 -9.37 -9.64 -0.61
C ARG A 132 -9.69 -10.51 0.60
N THR A 133 -8.68 -11.12 1.22
CA THR A 133 -8.88 -11.93 2.43
C THR A 133 -9.49 -11.09 3.56
N ALA A 134 -9.03 -9.86 3.77
CA ALA A 134 -9.60 -8.96 4.77
C ALA A 134 -11.07 -8.60 4.51
N LEU A 135 -11.43 -8.30 3.25
CA LEU A 135 -12.80 -7.97 2.85
C LEU A 135 -13.72 -9.18 3.02
N LEU A 136 -13.26 -10.37 2.63
CA LEU A 136 -14.01 -11.60 2.78
C LEU A 136 -14.32 -11.88 4.26
N GLU A 137 -13.33 -11.82 5.12
CA GLU A 137 -13.48 -12.09 6.55
C GLU A 137 -14.37 -11.06 7.26
N GLN A 138 -14.30 -9.79 6.89
CA GLN A 138 -15.06 -8.75 7.58
C GLN A 138 -16.45 -8.51 7.02
N PHE A 139 -16.61 -8.62 5.69
CA PHE A 139 -17.83 -8.21 4.98
C PHE A 139 -18.46 -9.33 4.14
N GLY A 140 -17.84 -10.50 4.06
CA GLY A 140 -18.28 -11.57 3.15
C GLY A 140 -18.04 -11.27 1.67
N GLU A 141 -17.34 -10.17 1.34
CA GLU A 141 -17.09 -9.75 -0.03
C GLU A 141 -15.73 -10.24 -0.52
N ALA A 142 -15.73 -10.98 -1.63
CA ALA A 142 -14.52 -11.59 -2.18
C ALA A 142 -14.21 -11.08 -3.59
N PRO A 143 -13.61 -9.89 -3.76
CA PRO A 143 -13.26 -9.37 -5.06
C PRO A 143 -12.44 -10.35 -5.88
N THR A 144 -12.87 -10.59 -7.12
CA THR A 144 -12.21 -11.54 -8.03
C THR A 144 -10.95 -10.95 -8.65
N TYR A 145 -10.94 -9.64 -8.83
CA TYR A 145 -9.87 -8.91 -9.51
C TYR A 145 -9.33 -7.80 -8.64
N GLY A 146 -8.08 -7.43 -8.93
CA GLY A 146 -7.47 -6.25 -8.38
C GLY A 146 -6.45 -5.65 -9.32
N ALA A 147 -6.18 -4.35 -9.19
CA ALA A 147 -5.20 -3.66 -10.00
C ALA A 147 -4.57 -2.52 -9.20
N TYR A 148 -3.40 -2.07 -9.65
CA TYR A 148 -2.77 -0.86 -9.16
C TYR A 148 -3.09 0.29 -10.11
N TRP A 149 -3.66 1.37 -9.59
CA TRP A 149 -3.81 2.59 -10.37
C TRP A 149 -2.55 3.43 -10.22
N MET A 150 -1.90 3.68 -11.35
CA MET A 150 -0.60 4.35 -11.38
C MET A 150 -0.80 5.84 -11.61
N ALA A 151 -0.59 6.67 -10.59
CA ALA A 151 -0.87 8.11 -10.64
C ALA A 151 -0.07 8.83 -11.74
N ARG A 152 1.17 8.41 -11.99
CA ARG A 152 2.06 9.05 -13.00
C ARG A 152 1.64 8.77 -14.43
N SER A 153 1.03 7.63 -14.72
CA SER A 153 0.48 7.30 -16.05
C SER A 153 -1.01 7.60 -16.17
N GLY A 154 -1.72 7.73 -15.04
CA GLY A 154 -3.16 7.93 -15.02
C GLY A 154 -3.96 6.68 -15.44
N THR A 155 -3.36 5.49 -15.34
CA THR A 155 -3.95 4.24 -15.83
C THR A 155 -3.84 3.12 -14.79
N LEU A 156 -4.68 2.10 -14.94
CA LEU A 156 -4.43 0.84 -14.25
C LEU A 156 -3.19 0.16 -14.84
N ASP A 157 -2.42 -0.47 -13.98
CA ASP A 157 -1.42 -1.47 -14.37
C ASP A 157 -2.10 -2.81 -14.69
N THR A 158 -1.36 -3.89 -14.71
CA THR A 158 -1.90 -5.24 -14.95
C THR A 158 -3.03 -5.57 -13.99
N VAL A 159 -4.14 -6.06 -14.51
CA VAL A 159 -5.23 -6.60 -13.71
C VAL A 159 -4.84 -8.00 -13.24
N HIS A 160 -4.81 -8.21 -11.94
CA HIS A 160 -4.50 -9.49 -11.30
C HIS A 160 -5.80 -10.27 -11.04
N ASP A 161 -5.81 -11.55 -11.40
CA ASP A 161 -6.84 -12.48 -10.93
C ASP A 161 -6.51 -12.92 -9.50
N LEU A 162 -7.27 -12.44 -8.54
CA LEU A 162 -6.99 -12.70 -7.12
C LEU A 162 -7.32 -14.14 -6.69
N ARG A 163 -7.98 -14.94 -7.56
CA ARG A 163 -8.22 -16.38 -7.34
C ARG A 163 -6.94 -17.21 -7.46
N GLU A 164 -5.91 -16.67 -8.12
CA GLU A 164 -4.57 -17.27 -8.15
C GLU A 164 -3.88 -17.30 -6.78
N TYR A 165 -4.44 -16.57 -5.81
CA TYR A 165 -3.98 -16.51 -4.43
C TYR A 165 -5.03 -17.15 -3.50
N PRO A 166 -5.04 -18.48 -3.32
CA PRO A 166 -6.02 -19.15 -2.47
C PRO A 166 -5.96 -18.63 -1.02
N GLU A 167 -7.11 -18.43 -0.40
CA GLU A 167 -7.22 -17.89 0.98
C GLU A 167 -6.33 -18.64 1.97
N LYS A 168 -6.36 -19.97 1.94
CA LYS A 168 -5.50 -20.80 2.80
C LYS A 168 -4.00 -20.55 2.61
N MET A 169 -3.58 -20.15 1.42
CA MET A 169 -2.18 -19.75 1.17
C MET A 169 -1.88 -18.43 1.88
N ILE A 170 -2.76 -17.43 1.75
CA ILE A 170 -2.60 -16.13 2.41
C ILE A 170 -2.62 -16.29 3.94
N GLU A 171 -3.58 -17.02 4.48
CA GLU A 171 -3.67 -17.32 5.93
C GLU A 171 -2.40 -18.00 6.44
N ARG A 172 -1.91 -19.01 5.72
CA ARG A 172 -0.68 -19.71 6.09
C ARG A 172 0.51 -18.75 6.09
N TRP A 173 0.66 -17.96 5.02
CA TRP A 173 1.75 -17.00 4.90
C TRP A 173 1.72 -15.96 6.04
N LEU A 174 0.56 -15.39 6.35
CA LEU A 174 0.41 -14.43 7.46
C LEU A 174 0.72 -15.06 8.82
N ARG A 175 0.32 -16.31 9.03
CA ARG A 175 0.64 -17.08 10.24
C ARG A 175 2.13 -17.35 10.37
N ASP A 176 2.81 -17.67 9.28
CA ASP A 176 4.26 -17.89 9.28
C ASP A 176 5.01 -16.56 9.54
N VAL A 177 4.54 -15.43 9.00
CA VAL A 177 5.04 -14.09 9.35
C VAL A 177 4.86 -13.79 10.83
N LYS A 178 3.67 -14.07 11.41
CA LYS A 178 3.42 -13.90 12.85
C LYS A 178 4.39 -14.72 13.69
N ARG A 179 4.58 -16.00 13.36
CA ARG A 179 5.53 -16.89 14.05
C ARG A 179 6.96 -16.36 13.99
N ALA A 180 7.39 -15.86 12.83
CA ALA A 180 8.71 -15.28 12.69
C ALA A 180 8.88 -14.03 13.59
N ILE A 181 7.85 -13.17 13.65
CA ILE A 181 7.86 -11.99 14.54
C ILE A 181 7.93 -12.41 16.01
N GLU A 182 7.13 -13.39 16.44
CA GLU A 182 7.13 -13.92 17.81
C GLU A 182 8.47 -14.57 18.20
N ALA A 183 9.09 -15.27 17.24
CA ALA A 183 10.42 -15.84 17.39
C ALA A 183 11.56 -14.81 17.21
N ARG A 184 11.25 -13.51 17.00
CA ARG A 184 12.20 -12.44 16.70
C ARG A 184 13.10 -12.70 15.49
N ILE A 185 12.62 -13.49 14.53
CA ILE A 185 13.33 -13.80 13.28
C ILE A 185 12.96 -12.74 12.24
N PHE A 186 13.88 -11.85 11.93
CA PHE A 186 13.71 -10.76 10.95
C PHE A 186 14.73 -10.93 9.83
N VAL A 187 14.34 -11.60 8.76
CA VAL A 187 15.20 -11.82 7.59
C VAL A 187 15.27 -10.52 6.79
N PRO A 188 16.45 -9.91 6.61
CA PRO A 188 16.59 -8.68 5.84
C PRO A 188 16.32 -8.92 4.36
N ASN A 189 15.51 -8.06 3.76
CA ASN A 189 15.31 -8.03 2.32
C ASN A 189 16.30 -7.04 1.70
N MET A 190 17.46 -7.54 1.26
CA MET A 190 18.54 -6.73 0.70
C MET A 190 18.17 -6.20 -0.68
N THR A 191 17.90 -4.91 -0.79
CA THR A 191 17.53 -4.24 -2.03
C THR A 191 18.27 -2.90 -2.17
N ASN A 192 18.13 -2.25 -3.34
CA ASN A 192 18.61 -0.89 -3.55
C ASN A 192 17.91 0.15 -2.64
N LEU A 193 16.77 -0.20 -2.03
CA LEU A 193 16.08 0.66 -1.06
C LEU A 193 16.74 0.68 0.31
N CYS A 194 17.65 -0.25 0.60
CA CYS A 194 18.39 -0.27 1.86
C CYS A 194 19.11 1.05 2.14
N ALA A 195 19.60 1.72 1.12
CA ALA A 195 20.27 3.02 1.26
C ALA A 195 19.35 4.14 1.84
N THR A 196 18.03 3.95 1.82
CA THR A 196 17.03 4.90 2.35
C THR A 196 16.20 4.29 3.48
N CYS A 197 16.58 3.12 3.96
CA CYS A 197 15.87 2.41 5.00
C CYS A 197 15.99 3.15 6.36
N GLY A 198 14.85 3.45 6.97
CA GLY A 198 14.81 4.15 8.27
C GLY A 198 15.42 3.37 9.43
N VAL A 199 15.59 2.05 9.27
CA VAL A 199 16.19 1.18 10.29
C VAL A 199 17.58 0.65 9.88
N LEU A 200 18.20 1.25 8.86
CA LEU A 200 19.51 0.82 8.35
C LEU A 200 20.58 0.72 9.44
N GLN A 201 20.59 1.68 10.35
CA GLN A 201 21.53 1.73 11.47
C GLN A 201 21.38 0.56 12.46
N HIS A 202 20.26 -0.16 12.42
CA HIS A 202 19.96 -1.31 13.26
C HIS A 202 19.99 -2.63 12.48
N CYS A 203 20.34 -2.59 11.19
CA CYS A 203 20.30 -3.75 10.32
C CYS A 203 21.67 -4.47 10.32
N TYR A 204 21.69 -5.69 10.83
CA TYR A 204 22.92 -6.51 10.85
C TYR A 204 23.45 -6.84 9.45
N ALA A 205 22.58 -6.93 8.44
CA ALA A 205 22.98 -7.21 7.07
C ALA A 205 23.79 -6.08 6.42
N TYR A 206 23.82 -4.90 7.03
CA TYR A 206 24.61 -3.74 6.60
C TYR A 206 25.87 -3.51 7.43
N GLY A 207 26.37 -4.55 8.11
CA GLY A 207 27.62 -4.50 8.87
C GLY A 207 27.56 -3.82 10.22
N ASN A 208 26.35 -3.54 10.74
CA ASN A 208 26.18 -3.10 12.11
C ASN A 208 26.18 -4.31 13.05
N GLU A 209 27.38 -4.86 13.32
CA GLU A 209 27.58 -6.01 14.20
C GLU A 209 26.95 -5.85 15.57
N LYS A 210 26.84 -4.61 16.05
CA LYS A 210 26.15 -4.28 17.32
C LYS A 210 24.71 -4.79 17.40
N TYR A 211 24.05 -5.01 16.26
CA TYR A 211 22.68 -5.50 16.16
C TYR A 211 22.61 -6.89 15.51
N ARG A 212 23.76 -7.55 15.36
CA ARG A 212 23.78 -8.96 15.03
C ARG A 212 23.17 -9.71 16.19
N PRO A 213 22.07 -10.45 16.01
CA PRO A 213 21.64 -11.39 17.05
C PRO A 213 22.83 -12.32 17.32
N ASP A 214 23.11 -12.57 18.58
CA ASP A 214 24.14 -13.53 18.96
C ASP A 214 23.63 -14.92 18.55
N PHE A 215 23.86 -15.29 17.30
CA PHE A 215 23.49 -16.61 16.75
C PHE A 215 24.32 -17.76 17.37
N GLU A 216 25.34 -17.45 18.16
CA GLU A 216 26.19 -18.48 18.79
C GLU A 216 25.47 -19.20 19.94
N ASP A 217 24.49 -18.57 20.61
CA ASP A 217 23.81 -19.19 21.74
C ASP A 217 22.66 -20.13 21.35
N ASP A 218 22.05 -19.93 20.16
CA ASP A 218 20.86 -20.72 19.76
C ASP A 218 21.20 -22.03 19.02
N LEU A 219 22.46 -22.24 18.62
CA LEU A 219 22.88 -23.43 17.88
C LEU A 219 23.45 -24.57 18.75
N VAL A 220 23.60 -24.36 20.06
CA VAL A 220 24.25 -25.31 20.95
C VAL A 220 23.26 -26.21 21.72
N GLU A 221 21.98 -25.91 21.79
CA GLU A 221 21.01 -26.71 22.57
C GLU A 221 20.20 -27.75 21.76
N GLY A 222 20.63 -28.08 20.56
CA GLY A 222 19.91 -29.02 19.65
C GLY A 222 20.57 -30.40 19.41
N THR A 223 21.62 -30.77 20.14
CA THR A 223 22.25 -32.10 20.00
C THR A 223 22.49 -32.75 21.35
N ASN A 224 21.45 -33.41 21.83
CA ASN A 224 21.52 -34.62 22.67
C ASN A 224 20.23 -35.44 22.54
#